data_56dfc07f6ef63ea959d624ee04967c61
#
_entry.id   56dfc07f6ef63ea959d624ee04967c61
#
_cell.length_a   1.000
_cell.length_b   1.000
_cell.length_c   1.000
_cell.angle_alpha   90.00
_cell.angle_beta   90.00
_cell.angle_gamma   90.00
#
_symmetry.space_group_name_H-M   'P 1'
#
loop_
_entity.id
_entity.type
_entity.pdbx_description
1 polymer ?
#
loop_
_entity_poly.entity_id
_entity_poly.type
_entity_poly.pdbx_seq_one_letter_code
_entity_poly.pdbx_strand_id
1 'polypeptide(L)'
;MRAKRFSPRSLEAAVDRYFASIRRTVVATERVETGPKTVEERPILSDTGEPIRCREYVVAPTVWGLCESLGITPAQWKSLCDREEHPELQDAVQRAAGLMRDWREQALLTKKDVRGLIYHMQNRLGGLDELPLGEPEPLSLSEKGRLLEETEDDEGA
;
A
#
# COMPACT_ATOMS: atom_id res chain seq x y z
N MET A 1 0.47 32.83 -0.13
CA MET A 1 0.94 31.79 -1.09
C MET A 1 -0.25 31.30 -1.90
N ARG A 2 -0.16 31.32 -3.24
CA ARG A 2 -1.22 30.75 -4.06
C ARG A 2 -1.19 29.22 -3.90
N ALA A 3 -2.34 28.61 -3.62
CA ALA A 3 -2.48 27.16 -3.60
C ALA A 3 -2.06 26.60 -4.98
N LYS A 4 -1.22 25.58 -4.98
CA LYS A 4 -0.76 24.91 -6.20
C LYS A 4 -1.96 24.19 -6.81
N ARG A 5 -2.31 24.53 -8.03
CA ARG A 5 -3.38 23.87 -8.78
C ARG A 5 -2.81 22.71 -9.58
N PHE A 6 -3.44 21.57 -9.49
CA PHE A 6 -3.09 20.39 -10.28
C PHE A 6 -4.17 20.12 -11.33
N SER A 7 -3.73 19.71 -12.51
CA SER A 7 -4.59 18.98 -13.43
C SER A 7 -4.51 17.48 -13.13
N PRO A 8 -5.50 16.66 -13.51
CA PRO A 8 -5.46 15.21 -13.31
C PRO A 8 -4.14 14.57 -13.78
N ARG A 9 -3.73 14.86 -15.00
CA ARG A 9 -2.47 14.35 -15.57
C ARG A 9 -1.23 14.83 -14.82
N SER A 10 -1.22 16.09 -14.36
CA SER A 10 -0.05 16.62 -13.63
C SER A 10 0.07 16.02 -12.24
N LEU A 11 -1.04 15.75 -11.57
CA LEU A 11 -1.05 15.09 -10.27
C LEU A 11 -0.63 13.63 -10.41
N GLU A 12 -1.20 12.90 -11.37
CA GLU A 12 -0.85 11.51 -11.65
C GLU A 12 0.64 11.35 -11.95
N ALA A 13 1.18 12.17 -12.86
CA ALA A 13 2.60 12.16 -13.19
C ALA A 13 3.49 12.50 -11.98
N ALA A 14 3.05 13.38 -11.09
CA ALA A 14 3.80 13.73 -9.89
C ALA A 14 3.75 12.62 -8.84
N VAL A 15 2.62 11.95 -8.68
CA VAL A 15 2.46 10.74 -7.85
C VAL A 15 3.39 9.63 -8.38
N ASP A 16 3.33 9.33 -9.67
CA ASP A 16 4.17 8.29 -10.28
C ASP A 16 5.66 8.60 -10.11
N ARG A 17 6.05 9.85 -10.23
CA ARG A 17 7.44 10.30 -10.02
C ARG A 17 7.90 10.08 -8.58
N TYR A 18 7.05 10.42 -7.60
CA TYR A 18 7.35 10.16 -6.19
C TYR A 18 7.57 8.67 -5.95
N PHE A 19 6.63 7.82 -6.36
CA PHE A 19 6.76 6.38 -6.14
C PHE A 19 7.92 5.76 -6.93
N ALA A 20 8.24 6.28 -8.11
CA ALA A 20 9.42 5.87 -8.85
C ALA A 20 10.73 6.21 -8.11
N SER A 21 10.78 7.36 -7.42
CA SER A 21 11.98 7.80 -6.69
C SER A 21 12.29 6.96 -5.45
N ILE A 22 11.29 6.32 -4.85
CA ILE A 22 11.44 5.50 -3.63
C ILE A 22 11.48 3.99 -3.92
N ARG A 23 11.46 3.59 -5.19
CA ARG A 23 11.56 2.20 -5.64
C ARG A 23 12.83 1.96 -6.42
N ARG A 24 13.34 0.73 -6.35
CA ARG A 24 14.41 0.25 -7.23
C ARG A 24 14.01 -1.08 -7.88
N THR A 25 14.60 -1.39 -9.02
CA THR A 25 14.47 -2.70 -9.65
C THR A 25 15.53 -3.62 -9.06
N VAL A 26 15.12 -4.77 -8.55
CA VAL A 26 15.99 -5.79 -7.98
C VAL A 26 15.70 -7.13 -8.65
N VAL A 27 16.68 -8.04 -8.62
CA VAL A 27 16.45 -9.44 -9.00
C VAL A 27 15.73 -10.11 -7.83
N ALA A 28 14.62 -10.77 -8.10
CA ALA A 28 13.92 -11.57 -7.11
C ALA A 28 14.81 -12.75 -6.68
N THR A 29 14.98 -12.94 -5.37
CA THR A 29 15.77 -14.04 -4.81
C THR A 29 14.90 -14.90 -3.89
N GLU A 30 15.22 -16.18 -3.87
CA GLU A 30 14.69 -17.12 -2.87
C GLU A 30 15.80 -17.56 -1.91
N ARG A 31 15.42 -17.89 -0.70
CA ARG A 31 16.34 -18.43 0.30
C ARG A 31 16.27 -19.94 0.26
N VAL A 32 17.39 -20.57 -0.06
CA VAL A 32 17.53 -22.03 -0.10
C VAL A 32 18.42 -22.48 1.06
N GLU A 33 17.93 -23.38 1.90
CA GLU A 33 18.73 -24.00 2.94
C GLU A 33 19.64 -25.03 2.29
N THR A 34 20.96 -24.78 2.31
CA THR A 34 21.98 -25.66 1.74
C THR A 34 22.69 -26.53 2.79
N GLY A 35 22.38 -26.32 4.08
CA GLY A 35 22.95 -27.11 5.18
C GLY A 35 22.43 -26.66 6.55
N PRO A 36 22.78 -27.36 7.64
CA PRO A 36 22.36 -27.01 8.98
C PRO A 36 22.94 -25.64 9.38
N LYS A 37 22.18 -24.58 9.26
CA LYS A 37 22.49 -23.17 9.51
C LYS A 37 23.07 -22.39 8.32
N THR A 38 23.09 -22.95 7.12
CA THR A 38 23.58 -22.24 5.92
C THR A 38 22.41 -21.96 5.00
N VAL A 39 22.15 -20.66 4.74
CA VAL A 39 21.11 -20.19 3.83
C VAL A 39 21.79 -19.43 2.69
N GLU A 40 21.53 -19.83 1.47
CA GLU A 40 21.98 -19.13 0.26
C GLU A 40 20.82 -18.40 -0.38
N GLU A 41 21.08 -17.20 -0.89
CA GLU A 41 20.12 -16.47 -1.72
C GLU A 41 20.39 -16.79 -3.19
N ARG A 42 19.39 -17.32 -3.88
CA ARG A 42 19.46 -17.65 -5.29
C ARG A 42 18.47 -16.83 -6.09
N PRO A 43 18.82 -16.37 -7.30
CA PRO A 43 17.89 -15.68 -8.16
C PRO A 43 16.74 -16.61 -8.58
N ILE A 44 15.52 -16.10 -8.53
CA ILE A 44 14.36 -16.79 -9.10
C ILE A 44 14.42 -16.60 -10.61
N LEU A 45 14.37 -17.70 -11.35
CA LEU A 45 14.42 -17.69 -12.80
C LEU A 45 13.02 -17.86 -13.40
N SER A 46 12.80 -17.21 -14.54
CA SER A 46 11.61 -17.42 -15.36
C SER A 46 11.70 -18.77 -16.08
N ASP A 47 10.62 -19.18 -16.73
CA ASP A 47 10.58 -20.39 -17.56
C ASP A 47 11.63 -20.37 -18.71
N THR A 48 12.09 -19.19 -19.10
CA THR A 48 13.14 -18.98 -20.11
C THR A 48 14.55 -18.98 -19.52
N GLY A 49 14.69 -19.15 -18.19
CA GLY A 49 15.98 -19.16 -17.49
C GLY A 49 16.54 -17.76 -17.19
N GLU A 50 15.80 -16.70 -17.43
CA GLU A 50 16.20 -15.34 -17.09
C GLU A 50 15.81 -14.96 -15.66
N PRO A 51 16.65 -14.19 -14.93
CA PRO A 51 16.32 -13.71 -13.59
C PRO A 51 15.07 -12.84 -13.59
N ILE A 52 14.10 -13.17 -12.74
CA ILE A 52 12.89 -12.37 -12.55
C ILE A 52 13.27 -11.08 -11.84
N ARG A 53 12.84 -9.94 -12.40
CA ARG A 53 13.04 -8.62 -11.81
C ARG A 53 11.76 -8.15 -11.17
N CYS A 54 11.84 -7.64 -9.95
CA CYS A 54 10.73 -7.01 -9.23
C CYS A 54 11.10 -5.59 -8.79
N ARG A 55 10.09 -4.82 -8.42
CA ARG A 55 10.28 -3.48 -7.85
C ARG A 55 10.20 -3.58 -6.34
N GLU A 56 11.20 -3.07 -5.67
CA GLU A 56 11.30 -3.02 -4.21
C GLU A 56 11.29 -1.58 -3.73
N TYR A 57 10.59 -1.33 -2.63
CA TYR A 57 10.63 -0.03 -1.96
C TYR A 57 11.92 0.11 -1.15
N VAL A 58 12.72 1.12 -1.47
CA VAL A 58 13.94 1.48 -0.74
C VAL A 58 13.59 2.27 0.52
N VAL A 59 12.56 3.10 0.42
CA VAL A 59 12.04 3.93 1.51
C VAL A 59 10.54 3.68 1.64
N ALA A 60 10.04 3.64 2.87
CA ALA A 60 8.62 3.54 3.13
C ALA A 60 7.86 4.74 2.55
N PRO A 61 6.83 4.54 1.72
CA PRO A 61 6.01 5.64 1.25
C PRO A 61 5.22 6.24 2.40
N THR A 62 5.23 7.56 2.49
CA THR A 62 4.46 8.31 3.49
C THR A 62 3.72 9.46 2.83
N VAL A 63 2.59 9.87 3.43
CA VAL A 63 1.86 11.07 2.96
C VAL A 63 2.74 12.31 3.06
N TRP A 64 3.56 12.43 4.10
CA TRP A 64 4.50 13.53 4.23
C TRP A 64 5.50 13.58 3.09
N GLY A 65 6.15 12.45 2.76
CA GLY A 65 7.08 12.38 1.64
C GLY A 65 6.41 12.68 0.30
N LEU A 66 5.17 12.23 0.10
CA LEU A 66 4.37 12.58 -1.07
C LEU A 66 4.09 14.08 -1.12
N CYS A 67 3.61 14.68 -0.02
CA CYS A 67 3.35 16.12 0.05
C CYS A 67 4.60 16.95 -0.24
N GLU A 68 5.74 16.57 0.32
CA GLU A 68 7.03 17.22 0.07
C GLU A 68 7.40 17.14 -1.43
N SER A 69 7.28 15.96 -2.03
CA SER A 69 7.52 15.77 -3.47
C SER A 69 6.57 16.58 -4.35
N LEU A 70 5.31 16.71 -3.94
CA LEU A 70 4.32 17.51 -4.63
C LEU A 70 4.50 19.02 -4.39
N GLY A 71 5.25 19.41 -3.37
CA GLY A 71 5.42 20.81 -2.94
C GLY A 71 4.13 21.41 -2.38
N ILE A 72 3.39 20.63 -1.61
CA ILE A 72 2.13 21.01 -0.94
C ILE A 72 2.18 20.65 0.53
N THR A 73 1.27 21.22 1.32
CA THR A 73 1.10 20.86 2.73
C THR A 73 0.17 19.65 2.89
N PRO A 74 0.24 18.92 4.02
CA PRO A 74 -0.72 17.86 4.32
C PRO A 74 -2.18 18.34 4.35
N ALA A 75 -2.43 19.58 4.77
CA ALA A 75 -3.78 20.16 4.73
C ALA A 75 -4.28 20.34 3.28
N GLN A 76 -3.41 20.77 2.37
CA GLN A 76 -3.73 20.84 0.94
C GLN A 76 -3.95 19.46 0.34
N TRP A 77 -3.15 18.46 0.73
CA TRP A 77 -3.37 17.08 0.31
C TRP A 77 -4.75 16.58 0.77
N LYS A 78 -5.12 16.85 2.03
CA LYS A 78 -6.43 16.47 2.55
C LYS A 78 -7.57 17.10 1.74
N SER A 79 -7.46 18.37 1.35
CA SER A 79 -8.43 19.02 0.46
C SER A 79 -8.48 18.35 -0.92
N LEU A 80 -7.33 17.96 -1.50
CA LEU A 80 -7.30 17.23 -2.79
C LEU A 80 -7.96 15.83 -2.70
N CYS A 81 -7.96 15.23 -1.51
CA CYS A 81 -8.64 13.96 -1.26
C CYS A 81 -10.16 14.11 -1.17
N ASP A 82 -10.68 15.33 -0.99
CA ASP A 82 -12.10 15.57 -0.94
C ASP A 82 -12.73 15.39 -2.33
N ARG A 83 -13.59 14.38 -2.41
CA ARG A 83 -14.25 14.01 -3.67
C ARG A 83 -15.25 15.06 -4.15
N GLU A 84 -15.84 15.79 -3.21
CA GLU A 84 -16.82 16.82 -3.55
C GLU A 84 -16.12 18.07 -4.09
N GLU A 85 -14.97 18.43 -3.52
CA GLU A 85 -14.18 19.59 -3.95
C GLU A 85 -13.41 19.32 -5.25
N HIS A 86 -12.88 18.10 -5.42
CA HIS A 86 -11.98 17.75 -6.53
C HIS A 86 -12.33 16.39 -7.17
N PRO A 87 -13.52 16.23 -7.76
CA PRO A 87 -13.92 14.96 -8.37
C PRO A 87 -12.99 14.52 -9.51
N GLU A 88 -12.40 15.48 -10.22
CA GLU A 88 -11.52 15.24 -11.37
C GLU A 88 -10.14 14.71 -10.98
N LEU A 89 -9.73 14.85 -9.71
CA LEU A 89 -8.42 14.41 -9.21
C LEU A 89 -8.46 13.05 -8.53
N GLN A 90 -9.66 12.47 -8.37
CA GLN A 90 -9.84 11.28 -7.54
C GLN A 90 -9.09 10.05 -8.05
N ASP A 91 -8.94 9.88 -9.37
CA ASP A 91 -8.19 8.75 -9.91
C ASP A 91 -6.71 8.79 -9.49
N ALA A 92 -6.08 9.96 -9.55
CA ALA A 92 -4.70 10.14 -9.10
C ALA A 92 -4.54 9.98 -7.59
N VAL A 93 -5.52 10.45 -6.81
CA VAL A 93 -5.56 10.30 -5.35
C VAL A 93 -5.73 8.83 -4.97
N GLN A 94 -6.66 8.10 -5.60
CA GLN A 94 -6.88 6.67 -5.39
C GLN A 94 -5.67 5.83 -5.79
N ARG A 95 -4.98 6.21 -6.87
CA ARG A 95 -3.72 5.59 -7.28
C ARG A 95 -2.65 5.73 -6.19
N ALA A 96 -2.46 6.93 -5.63
CA ALA A 96 -1.51 7.16 -4.55
C ALA A 96 -1.83 6.30 -3.31
N ALA A 97 -3.10 6.23 -2.93
CA ALA A 97 -3.54 5.40 -1.82
C ALA A 97 -3.33 3.92 -2.07
N GLY A 98 -3.65 3.44 -3.26
CA GLY A 98 -3.43 2.06 -3.67
C GLY A 98 -1.97 1.66 -3.55
N LEU A 99 -1.05 2.53 -4.01
CA LEU A 99 0.39 2.28 -3.91
C LEU A 99 0.91 2.27 -2.47
N MET A 100 0.37 3.12 -1.59
CA MET A 100 0.71 3.09 -0.15
C MET A 100 0.18 1.83 0.53
N ARG A 101 -1.02 1.38 0.16
CA ARG A 101 -1.59 0.13 0.66
C ARG A 101 -0.77 -1.07 0.21
N ASP A 102 -0.43 -1.15 -1.08
CA ASP A 102 0.41 -2.20 -1.64
C ASP A 102 1.74 -2.36 -0.85
N TRP A 103 2.40 -1.24 -0.54
CA TRP A 103 3.59 -1.28 0.30
C TRP A 103 3.31 -1.86 1.68
N ARG A 104 2.20 -1.47 2.34
CA ARG A 104 1.86 -1.98 3.68
C ARG A 104 1.60 -3.48 3.66
N GLU A 105 0.86 -3.95 2.67
CA GLU A 105 0.58 -5.38 2.49
C GLU A 105 1.86 -6.17 2.24
N GLN A 106 2.72 -5.70 1.37
CA GLN A 106 4.04 -6.31 1.13
C GLN A 106 4.90 -6.31 2.40
N ALA A 107 4.91 -5.21 3.17
CA ALA A 107 5.68 -5.12 4.40
C ALA A 107 5.16 -6.09 5.48
N LEU A 108 3.85 -6.31 5.58
CA LEU A 108 3.26 -7.29 6.49
C LEU A 108 3.69 -8.72 6.16
N LEU A 109 3.82 -9.04 4.86
CA LEU A 109 4.19 -10.38 4.41
C LEU A 109 5.69 -10.65 4.49
N THR A 110 6.53 -9.62 4.37
CA THR A 110 7.98 -9.79 4.19
C THR A 110 8.81 -9.42 5.41
N LYS A 111 8.35 -8.53 6.27
CA LYS A 111 9.10 -8.07 7.44
C LYS A 111 8.91 -8.99 8.64
N LYS A 112 10.01 -9.28 9.35
CA LYS A 112 10.00 -10.11 10.56
C LYS A 112 9.34 -9.44 11.76
N ASP A 113 9.46 -8.12 11.88
CA ASP A 113 8.82 -7.33 12.94
C ASP A 113 7.94 -6.25 12.33
N VAL A 114 6.64 -6.48 12.41
CA VAL A 114 5.60 -5.60 11.86
C VAL A 114 4.73 -4.97 12.93
N ARG A 115 5.07 -5.15 14.22
CA ARG A 115 4.26 -4.64 15.33
C ARG A 115 4.01 -3.15 15.26
N GLY A 116 5.05 -2.38 14.93
CA GLY A 116 4.91 -0.93 14.74
C GLY A 116 4.01 -0.57 13.56
N LEU A 117 4.07 -1.32 12.47
CA LEU A 117 3.22 -1.12 11.30
C LEU A 117 1.75 -1.45 11.63
N ILE A 118 1.51 -2.58 12.32
CA ILE A 118 0.17 -2.98 12.77
C ILE A 118 -0.40 -1.92 13.71
N TYR A 119 0.39 -1.46 14.69
CA TYR A 119 -0.01 -0.41 15.62
C TYR A 119 -0.40 0.88 14.87
N HIS A 120 0.41 1.30 13.89
CA HIS A 120 0.13 2.47 13.08
C HIS A 120 -1.18 2.31 12.28
N MET A 121 -1.39 1.15 11.66
CA MET A 121 -2.61 0.85 10.92
C MET A 121 -3.86 0.83 11.81
N GLN A 122 -3.75 0.25 13.00
CA GLN A 122 -4.88 0.15 13.95
C GLN A 122 -5.26 1.48 14.58
N ASN A 123 -4.27 2.32 14.88
CA ASN A 123 -4.49 3.57 15.58
C ASN A 123 -4.63 4.78 14.64
N ARG A 124 -4.52 4.59 13.34
CA ARG A 124 -4.66 5.65 12.32
C ARG A 124 -3.79 6.87 12.65
N LEU A 125 -2.58 6.62 13.15
CA LEU A 125 -1.66 7.68 13.54
C LEU A 125 -1.30 8.53 12.33
N GLY A 126 -1.86 9.74 12.31
CA GLY A 126 -1.65 10.70 11.23
C GLY A 126 -2.89 11.02 10.41
N GLY A 127 -3.91 10.16 10.36
CA GLY A 127 -5.22 10.43 9.72
C GLY A 127 -5.19 10.80 8.22
N LEU A 128 -3.98 11.04 7.70
CA LEU A 128 -3.72 11.49 6.33
C LEU A 128 -3.47 10.31 5.38
N ASP A 129 -3.17 9.14 5.93
CA ASP A 129 -2.84 7.93 5.17
C ASP A 129 -4.09 7.15 4.73
N GLU A 130 -5.24 7.50 5.29
CA GLU A 130 -6.49 6.88 4.92
C GLU A 130 -7.26 7.78 3.97
N LEU A 131 -7.17 7.42 2.71
CA LEU A 131 -8.24 7.75 1.81
C LEU A 131 -9.49 6.99 2.28
N PRO A 132 -10.66 7.59 2.23
CA PRO A 132 -11.91 6.90 2.44
C PRO A 132 -12.12 5.94 1.26
N LEU A 133 -11.41 4.84 1.28
CA LEU A 133 -11.91 3.62 0.66
C LEU A 133 -13.06 3.25 1.56
N GLY A 134 -14.28 3.35 1.05
CA GLY A 134 -15.50 3.17 1.81
C GLY A 134 -15.29 2.11 2.88
N GLU A 135 -15.54 2.47 4.12
CA GLU A 135 -15.49 1.49 5.19
C GLU A 135 -16.29 0.30 4.72
N PRO A 136 -15.74 -0.92 4.80
CA PRO A 136 -16.57 -2.09 4.54
C PRO A 136 -17.78 -1.90 5.46
N GLU A 137 -18.97 -1.82 4.89
CA GLU A 137 -20.18 -1.69 5.69
C GLU A 137 -20.10 -2.75 6.78
N PRO A 138 -20.24 -2.39 8.04
CA PRO A 138 -20.18 -3.37 9.11
C PRO A 138 -21.23 -4.40 8.80
N LEU A 139 -20.80 -5.67 8.63
CA LEU A 139 -21.69 -6.79 8.37
C LEU A 139 -22.89 -6.67 9.31
N SER A 140 -24.07 -6.67 8.76
CA SER A 140 -25.29 -6.59 9.56
C SER A 140 -25.31 -7.76 10.55
N LEU A 141 -25.97 -7.57 11.69
CA LEU A 141 -26.09 -8.66 12.68
C LEU A 141 -26.66 -9.96 12.08
N SER A 142 -27.48 -9.84 11.04
CA SER A 142 -28.03 -10.97 10.29
C SER A 142 -26.99 -11.69 9.42
N GLU A 143 -26.04 -10.97 8.85
CA GLU A 143 -24.93 -11.55 8.08
C GLU A 143 -23.89 -12.21 8.98
N LYS A 144 -23.63 -11.62 10.16
CA LYS A 144 -22.78 -12.24 11.20
C LYS A 144 -23.41 -13.55 11.72
N GLY A 145 -24.71 -13.58 11.89
CA GLY A 145 -25.44 -14.80 12.28
C GLY A 145 -25.31 -15.93 11.26
N ARG A 146 -25.44 -15.62 9.96
CA ARG A 146 -25.29 -16.59 8.88
C ARG A 146 -23.90 -17.20 8.78
N LEU A 147 -22.85 -16.39 8.94
CA LEU A 147 -21.46 -16.85 8.92
C LEU A 147 -21.14 -17.76 10.11
N LEU A 148 -21.81 -17.58 11.26
CA LEU A 148 -21.62 -18.45 12.42
C LEU A 148 -22.37 -19.77 12.26
N GLU A 149 -23.55 -19.79 11.61
CA GLU A 149 -24.31 -21.03 11.33
C GLU A 149 -23.60 -21.91 10.28
N GLU A 150 -22.96 -21.30 9.25
CA GLU A 150 -22.21 -22.06 8.23
C GLU A 150 -20.93 -22.72 8.79
N THR A 151 -20.38 -22.23 9.89
CA THR A 151 -19.19 -22.83 10.53
C THR A 151 -19.51 -23.96 11.51
N GLU A 152 -20.74 -24.06 12.02
CA GLU A 152 -21.14 -25.12 12.94
C GLU A 152 -21.56 -26.42 12.22
N ASP A 153 -21.97 -26.34 10.93
CA ASP A 153 -22.36 -27.48 10.15
C ASP A 153 -21.20 -28.32 9.56
N ASP A 154 -19.96 -27.83 9.61
CA ASP A 154 -18.78 -28.50 9.03
C ASP A 154 -17.97 -29.32 10.07
N GLU A 155 -18.32 -29.27 11.36
CA GLU A 155 -17.72 -30.13 12.40
C GLU A 155 -18.49 -31.39 12.77
N GLY A 156 -19.53 -31.71 12.02
CA GLY A 156 -20.47 -32.80 12.30
C GLY A 156 -20.46 -34.01 11.34
N ALA A 157 -19.36 -34.20 10.60
CA ALA A 157 -19.27 -35.37 9.70
C ALA A 157 -18.03 -36.22 9.98
#